data_d503fdd6754f77922b8f2a7739770a08
#
_entry.id   d503fdd6754f77922b8f2a7739770a08
#
_cell.length_a   1.000
_cell.length_b   1.000
_cell.length_c   1.000
_cell.angle_alpha   90.00
_cell.angle_beta   90.00
_cell.angle_gamma   90.00
#
_symmetry.space_group_name_H-M   'P 1'
#
loop_
_entity.id
_entity.type
_entity.pdbx_description
1 polymer ?
#
loop_
_entity_poly.entity_id
_entity_poly.type
_entity_poly.pdbx_seq_one_letter_code
_entity_poly.pdbx_strand_id
1 'polypeptide(L)'
;METQTMDNLKMIAETAKDFAEKNIRPNIMDWDESQTFPVELFHQLGELGFMGIVIPEEYGGSGLGYQEYVTILDEISQVDPSIGLSVAAHNSLCTNHIYEFGNEEQRRKWLPHLASGKVIGAWGLTEHNTGSDSGGMSTTAVKDGDDWIINGAKNFITHAISGDIAVVMTRTGEKGAKNNSTAFVLEKGMAGFNSGKKENKLGMRASETA
;
A
#
# COMPACT_ATOMS: atom_id res chain seq x y z
N MET A 1 -10.33 -18.02 -26.40
CA MET A 1 -10.21 -17.64 -24.97
C MET A 1 -8.76 -17.45 -24.56
N GLU A 2 -7.87 -18.43 -24.66
CA GLU A 2 -6.44 -18.30 -24.30
C GLU A 2 -5.71 -17.20 -25.11
N THR A 3 -5.92 -17.13 -26.42
CA THR A 3 -5.28 -16.12 -27.29
C THR A 3 -5.67 -14.71 -26.89
N GLN A 4 -6.94 -14.46 -26.57
CA GLN A 4 -7.42 -13.13 -26.16
C GLN A 4 -6.89 -12.71 -24.78
N THR A 5 -6.71 -13.67 -23.86
CA THR A 5 -6.08 -13.42 -22.56
C THR A 5 -4.61 -13.04 -22.72
N MET A 6 -3.88 -13.73 -23.62
CA MET A 6 -2.48 -13.42 -23.92
C MET A 6 -2.33 -12.04 -24.59
N ASP A 7 -3.22 -11.68 -25.51
CA ASP A 7 -3.21 -10.36 -26.15
C ASP A 7 -3.48 -9.23 -25.15
N ASN A 8 -4.41 -9.45 -24.20
CA ASN A 8 -4.69 -8.47 -23.13
C ASN A 8 -3.49 -8.30 -22.20
N LEU A 9 -2.84 -9.38 -21.75
CA LEU A 9 -1.63 -9.31 -20.92
C LEU A 9 -0.51 -8.56 -21.62
N LYS A 10 -0.31 -8.80 -22.92
CA LYS A 10 0.69 -8.08 -23.72
C LYS A 10 0.39 -6.59 -23.80
N MET A 11 -0.85 -6.21 -24.03
CA MET A 11 -1.26 -4.80 -24.07
C MET A 11 -1.04 -4.11 -22.72
N ILE A 12 -1.35 -4.79 -21.60
CA ILE A 12 -1.12 -4.28 -20.25
C ILE A 12 0.38 -4.12 -19.99
N ALA A 13 1.20 -5.11 -20.36
CA ALA A 13 2.65 -5.04 -20.24
C ALA A 13 3.21 -3.84 -21.04
N GLU A 14 2.81 -3.68 -22.30
CA GLU A 14 3.24 -2.55 -23.14
C GLU A 14 2.82 -1.21 -22.53
N THR A 15 1.61 -1.09 -22.00
CA THR A 15 1.13 0.13 -21.32
C THR A 15 1.96 0.45 -20.08
N ALA A 16 2.22 -0.54 -19.24
CA ALA A 16 3.01 -0.36 -18.02
C ALA A 16 4.46 0.01 -18.34
N LYS A 17 5.05 -0.67 -19.32
CA LYS A 17 6.41 -0.40 -19.82
C LYS A 17 6.53 1.01 -20.39
N ASP A 18 5.63 1.40 -21.29
CA ASP A 18 5.65 2.73 -21.91
C ASP A 18 5.52 3.83 -20.87
N PHE A 19 4.63 3.65 -19.89
CA PHE A 19 4.51 4.56 -18.77
C PHE A 19 5.81 4.64 -17.96
N ALA A 20 6.38 3.52 -17.61
CA ALA A 20 7.60 3.45 -16.79
C ALA A 20 8.80 4.09 -17.51
N GLU A 21 9.01 3.77 -18.78
CA GLU A 21 10.11 4.36 -19.60
C GLU A 21 9.95 5.88 -19.75
N LYS A 22 8.72 6.36 -19.92
CA LYS A 22 8.46 7.78 -20.16
C LYS A 22 8.47 8.62 -18.87
N ASN A 23 7.90 8.12 -17.78
CA ASN A 23 7.62 8.93 -16.60
C ASN A 23 8.50 8.56 -15.40
N ILE A 24 9.04 7.34 -15.34
CA ILE A 24 9.90 6.89 -14.22
C ILE A 24 11.37 7.01 -14.59
N ARG A 25 11.80 6.40 -15.71
CA ARG A 25 13.22 6.32 -16.10
C ARG A 25 13.97 7.66 -16.08
N PRO A 26 13.42 8.77 -16.57
CA PRO A 26 14.16 10.04 -16.57
C PRO A 26 14.43 10.60 -15.18
N ASN A 27 13.71 10.14 -14.15
CA ASN A 27 13.71 10.73 -12.82
C ASN A 27 14.35 9.84 -11.74
N ILE A 28 14.77 8.60 -12.08
CA ILE A 28 15.26 7.59 -11.11
C ILE A 28 16.35 8.16 -10.22
N MET A 29 17.40 8.75 -10.81
CA MET A 29 18.55 9.24 -10.06
C MET A 29 18.18 10.40 -9.15
N ASP A 30 17.40 11.34 -9.65
CA ASP A 30 16.96 12.50 -8.86
C ASP A 30 16.11 12.06 -7.65
N TRP A 31 15.22 11.11 -7.84
CA TRP A 31 14.39 10.58 -6.74
C TRP A 31 15.21 9.74 -5.75
N ASP A 32 16.15 8.93 -6.24
CA ASP A 32 16.98 8.11 -5.35
C ASP A 32 17.95 8.99 -4.53
N GLU A 33 18.65 9.93 -5.16
CA GLU A 33 19.60 10.82 -4.48
C GLU A 33 18.91 11.74 -3.47
N SER A 34 17.80 12.36 -3.87
CA SER A 34 17.00 13.21 -2.98
C SER A 34 16.14 12.45 -1.98
N GLN A 35 16.02 11.13 -2.15
CA GLN A 35 15.10 10.27 -1.40
C GLN A 35 13.64 10.75 -1.51
N THR A 36 13.25 11.24 -2.66
CA THR A 36 11.90 11.78 -2.88
C THR A 36 10.94 10.67 -3.32
N PHE A 37 9.84 10.53 -2.58
CA PHE A 37 8.72 9.72 -3.01
C PHE A 37 7.81 10.56 -3.93
N PRO A 38 7.64 10.18 -5.21
CA PRO A 38 6.94 11.01 -6.18
C PRO A 38 5.43 10.82 -6.14
N VAL A 39 4.74 11.43 -5.18
CA VAL A 39 3.28 11.28 -4.97
C VAL A 39 2.48 11.48 -6.26
N GLU A 40 2.83 12.50 -7.05
CA GLU A 40 2.12 12.81 -8.30
C GLU A 40 2.19 11.69 -9.34
N LEU A 41 3.28 10.92 -9.37
CA LEU A 41 3.39 9.74 -10.22
C LEU A 41 2.34 8.69 -9.86
N PHE A 42 2.03 8.55 -8.57
CA PHE A 42 1.03 7.58 -8.10
C PHE A 42 -0.39 8.02 -8.44
N HIS A 43 -0.67 9.32 -8.50
CA HIS A 43 -1.93 9.83 -9.05
C HIS A 43 -2.07 9.46 -10.54
N GLN A 44 -1.00 9.63 -11.33
CA GLN A 44 -0.98 9.24 -12.74
C GLN A 44 -1.13 7.71 -12.93
N LEU A 45 -0.51 6.90 -12.07
CA LEU A 45 -0.73 5.44 -12.07
C LEU A 45 -2.17 5.08 -11.72
N GLY A 46 -2.83 5.87 -10.88
CA GLY A 46 -4.26 5.75 -10.58
C GLY A 46 -5.15 6.01 -11.80
N GLU A 47 -4.80 6.99 -12.62
CA GLU A 47 -5.52 7.28 -13.88
C GLU A 47 -5.45 6.11 -14.88
N LEU A 48 -4.37 5.32 -14.84
CA LEU A 48 -4.22 4.08 -15.61
C LEU A 48 -4.89 2.86 -14.96
N GLY A 49 -5.47 3.02 -13.77
CA GLY A 49 -6.06 1.91 -13.00
C GLY A 49 -5.03 1.03 -12.26
N PHE A 50 -3.77 1.45 -12.20
CA PHE A 50 -2.69 0.67 -11.58
C PHE A 50 -2.60 0.81 -10.05
N MET A 51 -3.49 1.60 -9.45
CA MET A 51 -3.59 1.73 -8.00
C MET A 51 -4.75 0.93 -7.38
N GLY A 52 -5.58 0.30 -8.22
CA GLY A 52 -6.67 -0.59 -7.81
C GLY A 52 -6.77 -1.82 -8.70
N ILE A 53 -5.64 -2.47 -9.01
CA ILE A 53 -5.54 -3.49 -10.07
C ILE A 53 -6.52 -4.65 -9.84
N VAL A 54 -6.49 -5.25 -8.65
CA VAL A 54 -7.34 -6.42 -8.31
C VAL A 54 -8.66 -6.04 -7.63
N ILE A 55 -8.90 -4.75 -7.44
CA ILE A 55 -10.13 -4.28 -6.81
C ILE A 55 -11.25 -4.27 -7.85
N PRO A 56 -12.45 -4.80 -7.53
CA PRO A 56 -13.58 -4.78 -8.44
C PRO A 56 -13.98 -3.38 -8.90
N GLU A 57 -14.53 -3.30 -10.12
CA GLU A 57 -14.98 -2.05 -10.73
C GLU A 57 -16.06 -1.34 -9.89
N GLU A 58 -16.91 -2.08 -9.17
CA GLU A 58 -17.93 -1.51 -8.28
C GLU A 58 -17.35 -0.68 -7.12
N TYR A 59 -16.06 -0.88 -6.80
CA TYR A 59 -15.31 -0.06 -5.84
C TYR A 59 -14.29 0.87 -6.52
N GLY A 60 -14.39 1.06 -7.82
CA GLY A 60 -13.54 1.95 -8.59
C GLY A 60 -12.19 1.37 -9.01
N GLY A 61 -11.98 0.07 -8.83
CA GLY A 61 -10.78 -0.64 -9.28
C GLY A 61 -10.86 -1.08 -10.74
N SER A 62 -9.82 -1.76 -11.21
CA SER A 62 -9.71 -2.25 -12.58
C SER A 62 -10.30 -3.65 -12.79
N GLY A 63 -10.65 -4.37 -11.71
CA GLY A 63 -11.22 -5.71 -11.79
C GLY A 63 -10.32 -6.76 -12.45
N LEU A 64 -9.01 -6.51 -12.51
CA LEU A 64 -8.04 -7.39 -13.13
C LEU A 64 -7.61 -8.52 -12.17
N GLY A 65 -6.92 -9.52 -12.71
CA GLY A 65 -6.42 -10.64 -11.93
C GLY A 65 -4.97 -10.47 -11.48
N TYR A 66 -4.47 -11.49 -10.77
CA TYR A 66 -3.09 -11.49 -10.28
C TYR A 66 -2.05 -11.64 -11.40
N GLN A 67 -2.41 -12.18 -12.57
CA GLN A 67 -1.50 -12.23 -13.70
C GLN A 67 -1.21 -10.83 -14.23
N GLU A 68 -2.24 -10.02 -14.42
CA GLU A 68 -2.12 -8.63 -14.82
C GLU A 68 -1.38 -7.81 -13.75
N TYR A 69 -1.69 -8.05 -12.48
CA TYR A 69 -1.01 -7.40 -11.37
C TYR A 69 0.51 -7.65 -11.39
N VAL A 70 0.93 -8.90 -11.49
CA VAL A 70 2.37 -9.25 -11.56
C VAL A 70 3.02 -8.69 -12.81
N THR A 71 2.32 -8.72 -13.96
CA THR A 71 2.82 -8.16 -15.21
C THR A 71 3.08 -6.65 -15.09
N ILE A 72 2.17 -5.89 -14.51
CA ILE A 72 2.34 -4.44 -14.26
C ILE A 72 3.52 -4.18 -13.34
N LEU A 73 3.61 -4.95 -12.24
CA LEU A 73 4.72 -4.79 -11.29
C LEU A 73 6.07 -5.13 -11.91
N ASP A 74 6.14 -6.16 -12.75
CA ASP A 74 7.38 -6.55 -13.41
C ASP A 74 7.90 -5.43 -14.32
N GLU A 75 7.04 -4.89 -15.20
CA GLU A 75 7.43 -3.82 -16.12
C GLU A 75 7.84 -2.52 -15.39
N ILE A 76 7.13 -2.15 -14.34
CA ILE A 76 7.50 -0.96 -13.52
C ILE A 76 8.81 -1.22 -12.78
N SER A 77 8.98 -2.39 -12.17
CA SER A 77 10.15 -2.71 -11.34
C SER A 77 11.43 -2.89 -12.15
N GLN A 78 11.35 -3.30 -13.43
CA GLN A 78 12.49 -3.33 -14.33
C GLN A 78 13.07 -1.93 -14.57
N VAL A 79 12.26 -0.89 -14.44
CA VAL A 79 12.68 0.51 -14.56
C VAL A 79 13.13 1.05 -13.22
N ASP A 80 12.30 0.96 -12.18
CA ASP A 80 12.64 1.33 -10.80
C ASP A 80 11.93 0.45 -9.77
N PRO A 81 12.68 -0.42 -9.05
CA PRO A 81 12.12 -1.27 -8.02
C PRO A 81 11.55 -0.49 -6.82
N SER A 82 11.97 0.77 -6.58
CA SER A 82 11.38 1.61 -5.53
C SER A 82 9.91 1.91 -5.82
N ILE A 83 9.62 2.24 -7.08
CA ILE A 83 8.26 2.54 -7.54
C ILE A 83 7.44 1.24 -7.57
N GLY A 84 8.00 0.15 -8.13
CA GLY A 84 7.33 -1.15 -8.14
C GLY A 84 6.95 -1.64 -6.75
N LEU A 85 7.86 -1.53 -5.77
CA LEU A 85 7.57 -1.85 -4.37
C LEU A 85 6.43 -1.00 -3.80
N SER A 86 6.43 0.28 -4.12
CA SER A 86 5.41 1.22 -3.62
C SER A 86 4.04 0.92 -4.22
N VAL A 87 3.95 0.61 -5.52
CA VAL A 87 2.71 0.14 -6.17
C VAL A 87 2.23 -1.17 -5.54
N ALA A 88 3.16 -2.10 -5.27
CA ALA A 88 2.85 -3.37 -4.62
C ALA A 88 2.31 -3.18 -3.21
N ALA A 89 2.97 -2.36 -2.39
CA ALA A 89 2.56 -2.11 -1.01
C ALA A 89 1.17 -1.45 -0.92
N HIS A 90 0.90 -0.48 -1.80
CA HIS A 90 -0.41 0.15 -1.87
C HIS A 90 -1.52 -0.84 -2.24
N ASN A 91 -1.34 -1.59 -3.35
CA ASN A 91 -2.36 -2.52 -3.85
C ASN A 91 -2.57 -3.71 -2.92
N SER A 92 -1.48 -4.45 -2.59
CA SER A 92 -1.60 -5.75 -1.92
C SER A 92 -1.71 -5.64 -0.41
N LEU A 93 -1.07 -4.65 0.23
CA LEU A 93 -1.04 -4.56 1.69
C LEU A 93 -2.19 -3.72 2.24
N CYS A 94 -2.41 -2.49 1.75
CA CYS A 94 -3.45 -1.62 2.27
C CYS A 94 -4.80 -1.86 1.57
N THR A 95 -4.84 -1.65 0.25
CA THR A 95 -6.09 -1.63 -0.52
C THR A 95 -6.76 -3.01 -0.51
N ASN A 96 -6.00 -4.07 -0.82
CA ASN A 96 -6.52 -5.42 -0.81
C ASN A 96 -6.92 -5.90 0.60
N HIS A 97 -6.21 -5.47 1.65
CA HIS A 97 -6.60 -5.80 3.02
C HIS A 97 -8.00 -5.25 3.37
N ILE A 98 -8.28 -4.00 2.99
CA ILE A 98 -9.60 -3.41 3.19
C ILE A 98 -10.65 -4.14 2.34
N TYR A 99 -10.32 -4.52 1.11
CA TYR A 99 -11.22 -5.29 0.26
C TYR A 99 -11.57 -6.66 0.85
N GLU A 100 -10.58 -7.41 1.29
CA GLU A 100 -10.78 -8.78 1.80
C GLU A 100 -11.47 -8.82 3.16
N PHE A 101 -11.10 -7.92 4.07
CA PHE A 101 -11.50 -7.99 5.49
C PHE A 101 -12.45 -6.89 5.94
N GLY A 102 -12.63 -5.85 5.14
CA GLY A 102 -13.56 -4.77 5.43
C GLY A 102 -15.03 -5.20 5.21
N ASN A 103 -15.95 -4.59 5.95
CA ASN A 103 -17.37 -4.69 5.65
C ASN A 103 -17.73 -3.78 4.46
N GLU A 104 -18.99 -3.87 4.00
CA GLU A 104 -19.43 -3.12 2.81
C GLU A 104 -19.32 -1.59 2.97
N GLU A 105 -19.63 -1.07 4.15
CA GLU A 105 -19.51 0.36 4.46
C GLU A 105 -18.05 0.82 4.36
N GLN A 106 -17.13 0.03 4.93
CA GLN A 106 -15.69 0.28 4.89
C GLN A 106 -15.13 0.22 3.47
N ARG A 107 -15.53 -0.78 2.69
CA ARG A 107 -15.14 -0.90 1.27
C ARG A 107 -15.59 0.33 0.48
N ARG A 108 -16.86 0.71 0.59
CA ARG A 108 -17.39 1.90 -0.13
C ARG A 108 -16.78 3.21 0.33
N LYS A 109 -16.38 3.29 1.59
CA LYS A 109 -15.74 4.50 2.13
C LYS A 109 -14.33 4.71 1.58
N TRP A 110 -13.49 3.67 1.56
CA TRP A 110 -12.06 3.85 1.31
C TRP A 110 -11.58 3.36 -0.06
N LEU A 111 -12.13 2.27 -0.58
CA LEU A 111 -11.61 1.66 -1.81
C LEU A 111 -11.67 2.58 -3.04
N PRO A 112 -12.74 3.37 -3.30
CA PRO A 112 -12.77 4.22 -4.49
C PRO A 112 -11.65 5.27 -4.51
N HIS A 113 -11.28 5.80 -3.36
CA HIS A 113 -10.20 6.77 -3.23
C HIS A 113 -8.81 6.13 -3.38
N LEU A 114 -8.61 4.96 -2.79
CA LEU A 114 -7.39 4.17 -2.93
C LEU A 114 -7.21 3.67 -4.36
N ALA A 115 -8.22 3.05 -4.94
CA ALA A 115 -8.17 2.49 -6.29
C ALA A 115 -7.92 3.54 -7.38
N SER A 116 -8.44 4.75 -7.21
CA SER A 116 -8.18 5.88 -8.12
C SER A 116 -6.82 6.55 -7.92
N GLY A 117 -6.02 6.13 -6.94
CA GLY A 117 -4.74 6.75 -6.63
C GLY A 117 -4.83 8.16 -6.04
N LYS A 118 -6.04 8.66 -5.71
CA LYS A 118 -6.22 9.97 -5.06
C LYS A 118 -5.66 10.03 -3.66
N VAL A 119 -5.64 8.90 -2.99
CA VAL A 119 -5.02 8.72 -1.68
C VAL A 119 -4.08 7.53 -1.72
N ILE A 120 -3.04 7.58 -0.90
CA ILE A 120 -2.01 6.54 -0.83
C ILE A 120 -2.21 5.72 0.43
N GLY A 121 -2.18 4.39 0.26
CA GLY A 121 -2.33 3.43 1.34
C GLY A 121 -1.01 2.99 1.94
N ALA A 122 -0.97 2.89 3.26
CA ALA A 122 0.12 2.31 4.05
C ALA A 122 -0.36 1.09 4.83
N TRP A 123 0.57 0.23 5.26
CA TRP A 123 0.23 -0.94 6.06
C TRP A 123 1.27 -1.18 7.16
N GLY A 124 0.82 -1.16 8.41
CA GLY A 124 1.67 -1.22 9.58
C GLY A 124 1.54 -2.53 10.36
N LEU A 125 2.52 -3.43 10.23
CA LEU A 125 2.66 -4.65 11.04
C LEU A 125 3.89 -4.59 11.92
N THR A 126 5.07 -4.39 11.30
CA THR A 126 6.39 -4.51 11.92
C THR A 126 6.57 -3.53 13.07
N GLU A 127 7.18 -4.00 14.15
CA GLU A 127 7.57 -3.21 15.31
C GLU A 127 9.05 -3.43 15.63
N HIS A 128 9.60 -2.66 16.57
CA HIS A 128 11.00 -2.78 16.97
C HIS A 128 11.44 -4.21 17.31
N ASN A 129 10.56 -4.98 17.92
CA ASN A 129 10.83 -6.36 18.38
C ASN A 129 9.96 -7.41 17.69
N THR A 130 9.24 -7.04 16.64
CA THR A 130 8.27 -7.90 15.96
C THR A 130 8.36 -7.73 14.45
N GLY A 131 8.73 -8.79 13.76
CA GLY A 131 8.75 -8.90 12.32
C GLY A 131 8.08 -10.20 11.89
N SER A 132 8.88 -11.25 11.67
CA SER A 132 8.37 -12.59 11.30
C SER A 132 7.46 -13.21 12.36
N ASP A 133 7.71 -12.94 13.64
CA ASP A 133 6.78 -13.29 14.72
C ASP A 133 5.72 -12.19 14.91
N SER A 134 4.76 -12.11 13.98
CA SER A 134 3.68 -11.14 14.03
C SER A 134 2.76 -11.29 15.24
N GLY A 135 2.69 -12.48 15.83
CA GLY A 135 1.93 -12.74 17.07
C GLY A 135 2.50 -12.03 18.30
N GLY A 136 3.78 -11.67 18.26
CA GLY A 136 4.50 -10.99 19.35
C GLY A 136 4.27 -9.46 19.43
N MET A 137 3.41 -8.89 18.58
CA MET A 137 3.21 -7.42 18.48
C MET A 137 2.86 -6.78 19.83
N SER A 138 3.42 -5.60 20.06
CA SER A 138 3.24 -4.81 21.27
C SER A 138 2.21 -3.70 21.16
N THR A 139 1.95 -3.20 19.94
CA THR A 139 0.88 -2.22 19.68
C THR A 139 -0.45 -2.79 20.11
N THR A 140 -1.17 -2.09 20.97
CA THR A 140 -2.46 -2.51 21.53
C THR A 140 -3.58 -1.59 21.09
N ALA A 141 -4.78 -2.14 20.98
CA ALA A 141 -6.02 -1.38 20.92
C ALA A 141 -6.92 -1.82 22.07
N VAL A 142 -7.36 -0.86 22.87
CA VAL A 142 -8.24 -1.09 24.03
C VAL A 142 -9.56 -0.36 23.77
N LYS A 143 -10.65 -1.06 23.99
CA LYS A 143 -11.99 -0.48 23.81
C LYS A 143 -12.29 0.55 24.91
N ASP A 144 -12.81 1.71 24.52
CA ASP A 144 -13.24 2.79 25.40
C ASP A 144 -14.61 3.31 24.94
N GLY A 145 -15.66 2.84 25.56
CA GLY A 145 -17.03 3.07 25.08
C GLY A 145 -17.26 2.50 23.69
N ASP A 146 -17.62 3.35 22.73
CA ASP A 146 -17.81 2.97 21.32
C ASP A 146 -16.52 3.10 20.50
N ASP A 147 -15.49 3.71 21.07
CA ASP A 147 -14.19 3.96 20.43
C ASP A 147 -13.13 2.91 20.82
N TRP A 148 -11.95 3.05 20.18
CA TRP A 148 -10.75 2.27 20.48
C TRP A 148 -9.57 3.20 20.68
N ILE A 149 -8.83 2.99 21.77
CA ILE A 149 -7.57 3.68 22.03
C ILE A 149 -6.42 2.79 21.58
N ILE A 150 -5.69 3.25 20.56
CA ILE A 150 -4.52 2.56 20.01
C ILE A 150 -3.25 3.15 20.60
N ASN A 151 -2.38 2.30 21.16
CA ASN A 151 -1.08 2.69 21.70
C ASN A 151 0.02 1.79 21.15
N GLY A 152 1.04 2.38 20.57
CA GLY A 152 2.19 1.66 20.04
C GLY A 152 2.92 2.41 18.94
N ALA A 153 3.85 1.72 18.30
CA ALA A 153 4.60 2.25 17.16
C ALA A 153 4.88 1.14 16.16
N LYS A 154 4.90 1.48 14.89
CA LYS A 154 5.26 0.60 13.78
C LYS A 154 6.54 1.07 13.13
N ASN A 155 7.36 0.14 12.65
CA ASN A 155 8.67 0.39 12.07
C ASN A 155 8.72 -0.06 10.62
N PHE A 156 9.49 0.64 9.80
CA PHE A 156 9.76 0.30 8.40
C PHE A 156 8.50 0.25 7.53
N ILE A 157 7.60 1.21 7.76
CA ILE A 157 6.33 1.27 7.04
C ILE A 157 6.49 2.06 5.75
N THR A 158 6.21 1.40 4.63
CA THR A 158 6.12 2.03 3.31
C THR A 158 4.95 3.02 3.30
N HIS A 159 5.18 4.21 2.78
CA HIS A 159 4.22 5.33 2.74
C HIS A 159 3.80 5.86 4.13
N ALA A 160 4.63 5.70 5.16
CA ALA A 160 4.27 6.16 6.51
C ALA A 160 4.11 7.68 6.62
N ILE A 161 4.74 8.47 5.76
CA ILE A 161 4.65 9.94 5.75
C ILE A 161 3.66 10.42 4.69
N SER A 162 3.75 9.88 3.46
CA SER A 162 2.90 10.26 2.32
C SER A 162 1.52 9.62 2.36
N GLY A 163 1.38 8.47 3.05
CA GLY A 163 0.12 7.74 3.12
C GLY A 163 -0.99 8.53 3.78
N ASP A 164 -2.16 8.49 3.18
CA ASP A 164 -3.37 9.17 3.69
C ASP A 164 -4.22 8.21 4.52
N ILE A 165 -4.15 6.92 4.20
CA ILE A 165 -4.87 5.83 4.87
C ILE A 165 -3.85 4.76 5.25
N ALA A 166 -3.90 4.30 6.50
CA ALA A 166 -3.06 3.20 6.97
C ALA A 166 -3.90 2.08 7.60
N VAL A 167 -3.69 0.86 7.15
CA VAL A 167 -4.16 -0.33 7.87
C VAL A 167 -3.11 -0.69 8.92
N VAL A 168 -3.46 -0.62 10.18
CA VAL A 168 -2.55 -0.86 11.30
C VAL A 168 -2.97 -2.10 12.08
N MET A 169 -2.08 -3.08 12.14
CA MET A 169 -2.28 -4.30 12.90
C MET A 169 -2.05 -4.04 14.38
N THR A 170 -2.99 -4.40 15.22
CA THR A 170 -2.91 -4.21 16.67
C THR A 170 -3.29 -5.49 17.42
N ARG A 171 -2.90 -5.56 18.66
CA ARG A 171 -3.35 -6.60 19.59
C ARG A 171 -4.52 -6.08 20.43
N THR A 172 -5.65 -6.77 20.33
CA THR A 172 -6.88 -6.47 21.07
C THR A 172 -7.16 -7.45 22.20
N GLY A 173 -6.43 -8.58 22.25
CA GLY A 173 -6.54 -9.61 23.29
C GLY A 173 -5.27 -9.77 24.12
N GLU A 174 -5.24 -10.82 24.92
CA GLU A 174 -4.07 -11.16 25.74
C GLU A 174 -2.88 -11.54 24.86
N LYS A 175 -1.68 -11.20 25.31
CA LYS A 175 -0.43 -11.53 24.59
C LYS A 175 -0.28 -13.07 24.51
N GLY A 176 -0.08 -13.56 23.29
CA GLY A 176 0.07 -14.99 23.02
C GLY A 176 -1.23 -15.78 22.89
N ALA A 177 -2.39 -15.16 23.10
CA ALA A 177 -3.67 -15.80 22.80
C ALA A 177 -3.86 -15.97 21.29
N LYS A 178 -4.61 -17.00 20.88
CA LYS A 178 -5.04 -17.15 19.49
C LYS A 178 -6.07 -16.08 19.13
N ASN A 179 -6.05 -15.59 17.90
CA ASN A 179 -6.99 -14.59 17.37
C ASN A 179 -7.06 -13.29 18.20
N ASN A 180 -5.90 -12.80 18.62
CA ASN A 180 -5.78 -11.61 19.44
C ASN A 180 -5.42 -10.34 18.63
N SER A 181 -5.39 -10.42 17.31
CA SER A 181 -5.02 -9.33 16.43
C SER A 181 -6.23 -8.75 15.70
N THR A 182 -6.26 -7.43 15.57
CA THR A 182 -7.29 -6.69 14.84
C THR A 182 -6.61 -5.64 13.96
N ALA A 183 -7.10 -5.47 12.74
CA ALA A 183 -6.69 -4.41 11.85
C ALA A 183 -7.58 -3.18 12.05
N PHE A 184 -6.96 -2.02 12.17
CA PHE A 184 -7.65 -0.73 12.20
C PHE A 184 -7.26 0.10 10.99
N VAL A 185 -8.23 0.77 10.39
CA VAL A 185 -7.96 1.77 9.36
C VAL A 185 -7.83 3.13 10.01
N LEU A 186 -6.66 3.74 9.89
CA LEU A 186 -6.37 5.07 10.40
C LEU A 186 -6.25 6.05 9.23
N GLU A 187 -6.81 7.22 9.38
CA GLU A 187 -6.73 8.30 8.39
C GLU A 187 -5.72 9.36 8.86
N LYS A 188 -4.95 9.91 7.93
CA LYS A 188 -4.00 10.98 8.19
C LYS A 188 -4.70 12.17 8.86
N GLY A 189 -4.10 12.69 9.91
CA GLY A 189 -4.67 13.80 10.71
C GLY A 189 -5.49 13.37 11.91
N MET A 190 -5.73 12.06 12.11
CA MET A 190 -6.30 11.58 13.37
C MET A 190 -5.42 11.96 14.55
N ALA A 191 -6.04 12.40 15.65
CA ALA A 191 -5.33 12.82 16.86
C ALA A 191 -4.44 11.70 17.41
N GLY A 192 -3.17 11.99 17.63
CA GLY A 192 -2.18 11.03 18.14
C GLY A 192 -1.58 10.09 17.06
N PHE A 193 -2.09 10.10 15.83
CA PHE A 193 -1.50 9.33 14.73
C PHE A 193 -0.47 10.18 13.99
N ASN A 194 0.81 9.84 14.14
CA ASN A 194 1.92 10.59 13.57
C ASN A 194 2.93 9.66 12.92
N SER A 195 3.55 10.11 11.83
CA SER A 195 4.70 9.43 11.22
C SER A 195 5.98 9.73 12.00
N GLY A 196 6.86 8.74 12.02
CA GLY A 196 8.20 8.86 12.60
C GLY A 196 9.22 9.46 11.62
N LYS A 197 10.50 9.29 11.97
CA LYS A 197 11.61 9.73 11.13
C LYS A 197 11.72 8.84 9.89
N LYS A 198 11.93 9.46 8.72
CA LYS A 198 12.23 8.76 7.48
C LYS A 198 13.55 7.99 7.58
N GLU A 199 13.54 6.75 7.11
CA GLU A 199 14.72 5.90 7.05
C GLU A 199 15.65 6.31 5.91
N ASN A 200 16.95 6.41 6.20
CA ASN A 200 17.99 6.61 5.19
C ASN A 200 18.50 5.25 4.72
N LYS A 201 17.91 4.71 3.68
CA LYS A 201 18.19 3.37 3.17
C LYS A 201 19.40 3.35 2.24
N LEU A 202 20.02 2.16 2.10
CA LEU A 202 21.13 1.93 1.19
C LEU A 202 20.70 1.96 -0.29
N GLY A 203 19.50 1.45 -0.58
CA GLY A 203 18.89 1.42 -1.91
C GLY A 203 17.38 1.57 -1.84
N MET A 204 16.72 1.59 -3.00
CA MET A 204 15.27 1.80 -3.13
C MET A 204 14.80 3.07 -2.40
N ARG A 205 15.55 4.14 -2.56
CA ARG A 205 15.43 5.34 -1.73
C ARG A 205 14.26 6.22 -2.13
N ALA A 206 13.76 6.07 -3.37
CA ALA A 206 12.52 6.71 -3.82
C ALA A 206 11.28 6.06 -3.20
N SER A 207 11.35 4.83 -2.67
CA SER A 207 10.29 4.27 -1.83
C SER A 207 10.41 4.83 -0.41
N GLU A 208 9.40 5.58 0.03
CA GLU A 208 9.37 6.16 1.36
C GLU A 208 9.19 5.07 2.43
N THR A 209 9.98 5.15 3.49
CA THR A 209 9.91 4.23 4.64
C THR A 209 10.13 5.03 5.93
N ALA A 210 9.24 4.89 6.89
CA ALA A 210 9.37 5.50 8.22
C ALA A 210 8.76 4.61 9.31
#